data_4942b3bf363201c79b854b7b8fb466f7
#
_entry.id   4942b3bf363201c79b854b7b8fb466f7
#
_cell.length_a   1.000
_cell.length_b   1.000
_cell.length_c   1.000
_cell.angle_alpha   90.00
_cell.angle_beta   90.00
_cell.angle_gamma   90.00
#
_symmetry.space_group_name_H-M   'P 1'
#
loop_
_entity.id
_entity.type
_entity.pdbx_description
1 polymer ?
#
loop_
_entity_poly.entity_id
_entity_poly.type
_entity_poly.pdbx_seq_one_letter_code
_entity_poly.pdbx_strand_id
1 'polypeptide(L)'
;SVGACWTDVGGTYAMFDGVGSPLTQTFGLGLFEPVTPWMLDAIESFFRERQAEVFHEVSPLAGADTLTVLNARGYQPCELTTVLFQPLEFSARPAPDTPFIVRTVAVEEREVWARTAFDGWSEFPEVREFMAAFGPTAAGAEDAYPFIALEGEVPIASGSLSLHGGVALLSGASEITGHFTSP
;
A
#
# COMPACT_ATOMS: atom_id res chain seq x y z
N SER A 1 10.70 -8.02 -12.18
CA SER A 1 10.20 -8.84 -11.07
C SER A 1 11.39 -9.47 -10.39
N VAL A 2 11.63 -9.13 -9.16
CA VAL A 2 12.72 -9.65 -8.29
C VAL A 2 12.41 -11.04 -7.71
N GLY A 3 11.54 -11.83 -8.35
CA GLY A 3 11.12 -13.12 -7.82
C GLY A 3 10.10 -13.02 -6.70
N ALA A 4 9.18 -12.06 -6.81
CA ALA A 4 8.08 -11.90 -5.86
C ALA A 4 7.32 -13.22 -5.66
N CYS A 5 7.04 -13.57 -4.42
CA CYS A 5 6.33 -14.80 -4.05
C CYS A 5 5.60 -14.61 -2.73
N TRP A 6 4.69 -15.53 -2.44
CA TRP A 6 3.95 -15.53 -1.20
C TRP A 6 3.60 -16.95 -0.75
N THR A 7 3.24 -17.09 0.52
CA THR A 7 2.70 -18.31 1.09
C THR A 7 1.57 -17.99 2.05
N ASP A 8 0.62 -18.91 2.19
CA ASP A 8 -0.46 -18.83 3.17
C ASP A 8 -0.12 -19.73 4.37
N VAL A 9 -0.21 -19.14 5.56
CA VAL A 9 -0.02 -19.84 6.83
C VAL A 9 -1.20 -19.51 7.74
N GLY A 10 -2.24 -20.35 7.71
CA GLY A 10 -3.45 -20.16 8.53
C GLY A 10 -4.22 -18.86 8.21
N GLY A 11 -4.33 -18.52 6.94
CA GLY A 11 -4.97 -17.28 6.46
C GLY A 11 -4.08 -16.03 6.56
N THR A 12 -2.83 -16.19 7.03
CA THR A 12 -1.82 -15.12 6.99
C THR A 12 -1.02 -15.24 5.70
N TYR A 13 -1.02 -14.21 4.90
CA TYR A 13 -0.21 -14.13 3.68
C TYR A 13 1.16 -13.56 4.01
N ALA A 14 2.20 -14.40 3.97
CA ALA A 14 3.59 -13.96 4.03
C ALA A 14 4.04 -13.63 2.60
N MET A 15 4.31 -12.37 2.32
CA MET A 15 4.65 -11.86 1.00
C MET A 15 6.10 -11.40 0.95
N PHE A 16 6.80 -11.77 -0.11
CA PHE A 16 8.16 -11.32 -0.40
C PHE A 16 8.20 -10.66 -1.78
N ASP A 17 8.60 -9.41 -1.82
CA ASP A 17 8.76 -8.59 -3.02
C ASP A 17 10.19 -8.05 -3.17
N GLY A 18 11.15 -8.67 -2.47
CA GLY A 18 12.55 -8.25 -2.42
C GLY A 18 12.96 -7.78 -1.03
N VAL A 19 14.26 -7.84 -0.76
CA VAL A 19 14.83 -7.39 0.52
C VAL A 19 14.68 -5.87 0.63
N GLY A 20 14.11 -5.39 1.74
CA GLY A 20 13.87 -3.98 1.99
C GLY A 20 12.62 -3.41 1.29
N SER A 21 11.87 -4.21 0.52
CA SER A 21 10.57 -3.77 -0.01
C SER A 21 9.54 -3.65 1.11
N PRO A 22 8.74 -2.57 1.20
CA PRO A 22 7.67 -2.43 2.19
C PRO A 22 6.51 -3.41 1.94
N LEU A 23 6.46 -4.09 0.79
CA LEU A 23 5.54 -5.20 0.55
C LEU A 23 6.06 -6.54 1.08
N THR A 24 7.34 -6.59 1.53
CA THR A 24 7.93 -7.79 2.15
C THR A 24 7.53 -7.84 3.62
N GLN A 25 6.32 -8.34 3.86
CA GLN A 25 5.71 -8.44 5.18
C GLN A 25 4.55 -9.44 5.17
N THR A 26 3.91 -9.62 6.32
CA THR A 26 2.68 -10.41 6.40
C THR A 26 1.44 -9.54 6.39
N PHE A 27 0.36 -10.09 5.83
CA PHE A 27 -0.98 -9.50 5.86
C PHE A 27 -1.98 -10.51 6.44
N GLY A 28 -2.93 -10.02 7.23
CA GLY A 28 -4.00 -10.85 7.79
C GLY A 28 -3.63 -11.67 9.02
N LEU A 29 -2.47 -11.41 9.66
CA LEU A 29 -2.03 -12.15 10.84
C LEU A 29 -3.06 -12.08 11.97
N GLY A 30 -3.54 -13.26 12.40
CA GLY A 30 -4.50 -13.39 13.50
C GLY A 30 -5.96 -13.02 13.16
N LEU A 31 -6.27 -12.72 11.88
CA LEU A 31 -7.65 -12.39 11.47
C LEU A 31 -8.50 -13.63 11.22
N PHE A 32 -7.93 -14.72 10.76
CA PHE A 32 -8.66 -15.94 10.36
C PHE A 32 -8.47 -17.07 11.35
N GLU A 33 -7.25 -17.22 11.85
CA GLU A 33 -6.91 -18.21 12.89
C GLU A 33 -6.07 -17.56 13.99
N PRO A 34 -6.21 -18.04 15.25
CA PRO A 34 -5.36 -17.57 16.35
C PRO A 34 -3.88 -17.78 16.06
N VAL A 35 -3.07 -16.79 16.30
CA VAL A 35 -1.61 -16.87 16.07
C VAL A 35 -0.99 -17.87 17.04
N THR A 36 -0.26 -18.82 16.50
CA THR A 36 0.46 -19.84 17.25
C THR A 36 1.97 -19.72 17.06
N PRO A 37 2.79 -20.24 18.01
CA PRO A 37 4.23 -20.31 17.83
C PRO A 37 4.67 -21.00 16.54
N TRP A 38 3.96 -22.06 16.14
CA TRP A 38 4.24 -22.78 14.89
C TRP A 38 4.02 -21.91 13.64
N MET A 39 2.94 -21.13 13.61
CA MET A 39 2.69 -20.18 12.49
C MET A 39 3.82 -19.18 12.36
N LEU A 40 4.27 -18.61 13.48
CA LEU A 40 5.39 -17.66 13.46
C LEU A 40 6.69 -18.34 13.02
N ASP A 41 6.97 -19.59 13.46
CA ASP A 41 8.14 -20.36 13.00
C ASP A 41 8.13 -20.55 11.48
N ALA A 42 6.98 -20.88 10.91
CA ALA A 42 6.82 -21.08 9.46
C ALA A 42 7.01 -19.75 8.70
N ILE A 43 6.38 -18.66 9.17
CA ILE A 43 6.48 -17.32 8.58
C ILE A 43 7.93 -16.81 8.66
N GLU A 44 8.54 -16.89 9.83
CA GLU A 44 9.94 -16.47 10.02
C GLU A 44 10.91 -17.26 9.15
N SER A 45 10.67 -18.57 8.96
CA SER A 45 11.48 -19.39 8.05
C SER A 45 11.33 -18.93 6.60
N PHE A 46 10.11 -18.62 6.16
CA PHE A 46 9.85 -18.11 4.81
C PHE A 46 10.68 -16.85 4.50
N PHE A 47 10.74 -15.88 5.42
CA PHE A 47 11.52 -14.65 5.22
C PHE A 47 13.03 -14.89 5.39
N ARG A 48 13.45 -15.69 6.38
CA ARG A 48 14.85 -16.00 6.64
C ARG A 48 15.52 -16.71 5.45
N GLU A 49 14.84 -17.64 4.80
CA GLU A 49 15.33 -18.30 3.58
C GLU A 49 15.58 -17.32 2.43
N ARG A 50 14.95 -16.14 2.48
CA ARG A 50 15.08 -15.05 1.50
C ARG A 50 15.95 -13.91 1.98
N GLN A 51 16.61 -14.08 3.12
CA GLN A 51 17.46 -13.07 3.76
C GLN A 51 16.73 -11.74 4.03
N ALA A 52 15.43 -11.81 4.27
CA ALA A 52 14.58 -10.67 4.56
C ALA A 52 14.28 -10.56 6.06
N GLU A 53 14.11 -9.33 6.53
CA GLU A 53 13.54 -9.06 7.85
C GLU A 53 12.06 -9.43 7.88
N VAL A 54 11.55 -9.69 9.08
CA VAL A 54 10.16 -10.10 9.27
C VAL A 54 9.36 -8.92 9.82
N PHE A 55 8.44 -8.44 9.02
CA PHE A 55 7.45 -7.44 9.42
C PHE A 55 6.04 -8.05 9.40
N HIS A 56 5.23 -7.61 10.34
CA HIS A 56 3.83 -8.02 10.43
C HIS A 56 2.90 -6.81 10.39
N GLU A 57 2.00 -6.76 9.41
CA GLU A 57 0.85 -5.87 9.49
C GLU A 57 -0.21 -6.54 10.38
N VAL A 58 -0.54 -5.89 11.50
CA VAL A 58 -1.45 -6.42 12.52
C VAL A 58 -2.66 -5.52 12.67
N SER A 59 -3.82 -6.01 12.24
CA SER A 59 -5.08 -5.31 12.44
C SER A 59 -5.52 -5.36 13.91
N PRO A 60 -6.14 -4.30 14.47
CA PRO A 60 -6.80 -4.36 15.78
C PRO A 60 -7.86 -5.46 15.89
N LEU A 61 -8.40 -5.91 14.76
CA LEU A 61 -9.38 -7.00 14.69
C LEU A 61 -8.76 -8.39 14.98
N ALA A 62 -7.44 -8.53 14.94
CA ALA A 62 -6.73 -9.75 15.29
C ALA A 62 -6.75 -10.07 16.80
N GLY A 63 -7.23 -9.13 17.62
CA GLY A 63 -7.32 -9.29 19.07
C GLY A 63 -6.01 -9.10 19.82
N ALA A 64 -6.10 -8.91 21.13
CA ALA A 64 -4.96 -8.65 22.00
C ALA A 64 -4.02 -9.85 22.14
N ASP A 65 -4.53 -11.08 22.00
CA ASP A 65 -3.73 -12.30 22.13
C ASP A 65 -2.65 -12.37 21.05
N THR A 66 -2.92 -11.88 19.84
CA THR A 66 -1.92 -11.75 18.77
C THR A 66 -0.73 -10.92 19.19
N LEU A 67 -0.97 -9.76 19.80
CA LEU A 67 0.10 -8.89 20.32
C LEU A 67 0.87 -9.57 21.46
N THR A 68 0.19 -10.34 22.31
CA THR A 68 0.84 -11.08 23.39
C THR A 68 1.84 -12.11 22.84
N VAL A 69 1.46 -12.86 21.81
CA VAL A 69 2.33 -13.84 21.18
C VAL A 69 3.51 -13.17 20.46
N LEU A 70 3.27 -12.09 19.76
CA LEU A 70 4.32 -11.31 19.08
C LEU A 70 5.32 -10.72 20.08
N ASN A 71 4.83 -10.10 21.16
CA ASN A 71 5.70 -9.54 22.21
C ASN A 71 6.55 -10.62 22.89
N ALA A 72 6.01 -11.82 23.13
CA ALA A 72 6.76 -12.93 23.68
C ALA A 72 7.90 -13.40 22.76
N ARG A 73 7.82 -13.12 21.46
CA ARG A 73 8.87 -13.35 20.45
C ARG A 73 9.84 -12.18 20.27
N GLY A 74 9.60 -11.05 20.94
CA GLY A 74 10.44 -9.85 20.86
C GLY A 74 10.04 -8.87 19.76
N TYR A 75 8.91 -9.10 19.06
CA TYR A 75 8.39 -8.10 18.13
C TYR A 75 7.90 -6.85 18.87
N GLN A 76 8.12 -5.71 18.26
CA GLN A 76 7.69 -4.41 18.79
C GLN A 76 7.00 -3.61 17.67
N PRO A 77 5.98 -2.79 17.99
CA PRO A 77 5.41 -1.88 17.01
C PRO A 77 6.47 -0.89 16.51
N CYS A 78 6.58 -0.74 15.21
CA CYS A 78 7.47 0.22 14.56
C CYS A 78 6.72 1.32 13.81
N GLU A 79 5.47 1.04 13.43
CA GLU A 79 4.62 1.97 12.70
C GLU A 79 3.16 1.78 13.10
N LEU A 80 2.38 2.86 13.05
CA LEU A 80 0.93 2.86 13.25
C LEU A 80 0.25 3.52 12.07
N THR A 81 -0.55 2.76 11.33
CA THR A 81 -1.31 3.25 10.18
C THR A 81 -2.79 3.33 10.51
N THR A 82 -3.41 4.46 10.21
CA THR A 82 -4.86 4.62 10.33
C THR A 82 -5.54 4.27 9.03
N VAL A 83 -6.39 3.24 9.06
CA VAL A 83 -7.25 2.87 7.93
C VAL A 83 -8.64 3.43 8.14
N LEU A 84 -9.10 4.27 7.22
CA LEU A 84 -10.46 4.81 7.21
C LEU A 84 -11.30 4.01 6.21
N PHE A 85 -12.52 3.67 6.59
CA PHE A 85 -13.45 2.99 5.69
C PHE A 85 -14.86 3.58 5.80
N GLN A 86 -15.62 3.48 4.72
CA GLN A 86 -17.04 3.81 4.70
C GLN A 86 -17.79 2.91 3.71
N PRO A 87 -19.03 2.54 3.98
CA PRO A 87 -19.90 1.95 2.97
C PRO A 87 -20.12 2.95 1.83
N LEU A 88 -20.06 2.45 0.59
CA LEU A 88 -20.41 3.26 -0.59
C LEU A 88 -21.89 3.07 -0.90
N GLU A 89 -22.67 4.15 -0.75
CA GLU A 89 -24.01 4.22 -1.29
C GLU A 89 -23.93 4.77 -2.70
N PHE A 90 -24.56 4.06 -3.65
CA PHE A 90 -24.60 4.52 -5.04
C PHE A 90 -25.50 5.75 -5.13
N SER A 91 -24.91 6.91 -5.04
CA SER A 91 -25.58 8.17 -5.33
C SER A 91 -24.77 8.93 -6.37
N ALA A 92 -25.41 9.35 -7.46
CA ALA A 92 -24.77 10.25 -8.41
C ALA A 92 -24.51 11.59 -7.71
N ARG A 93 -23.30 11.82 -7.27
CA ARG A 93 -22.87 13.14 -6.84
C ARG A 93 -22.41 13.92 -8.07
N PRO A 94 -22.77 15.20 -8.21
CA PRO A 94 -22.20 16.03 -9.25
C PRO A 94 -20.68 16.07 -9.08
N ALA A 95 -19.95 16.08 -10.20
CA ALA A 95 -18.52 16.31 -10.15
C ALA A 95 -18.25 17.65 -9.43
N PRO A 96 -17.21 17.72 -8.58
CA PRO A 96 -16.84 18.98 -7.95
C PRO A 96 -16.51 20.03 -9.04
N ASP A 97 -16.93 21.25 -8.80
CA ASP A 97 -16.52 22.38 -9.64
C ASP A 97 -15.07 22.73 -9.29
N THR A 98 -14.16 22.28 -10.12
CA THR A 98 -12.71 22.43 -9.90
C THR A 98 -12.03 22.77 -11.23
N PRO A 99 -11.00 23.60 -11.24
CA PRO A 99 -10.20 23.88 -12.44
C PRO A 99 -9.33 22.69 -12.86
N PHE A 100 -9.23 21.65 -12.02
CA PHE A 100 -8.37 20.51 -12.25
C PHE A 100 -9.10 19.42 -13.03
N ILE A 101 -8.37 18.76 -13.94
CA ILE A 101 -8.83 17.58 -14.65
C ILE A 101 -8.31 16.35 -13.90
N VAL A 102 -9.22 15.53 -13.36
CA VAL A 102 -8.87 14.24 -12.73
C VAL A 102 -9.32 13.12 -13.66
N ARG A 103 -8.39 12.25 -14.04
CA ARG A 103 -8.66 11.12 -14.92
C ARG A 103 -7.80 9.90 -14.61
N THR A 104 -8.21 8.76 -15.10
CA THR A 104 -7.35 7.58 -15.13
C THR A 104 -6.17 7.77 -16.08
N VAL A 105 -5.11 7.07 -15.79
CA VAL A 105 -3.84 7.11 -16.55
C VAL A 105 -3.86 6.02 -17.63
N ALA A 106 -3.51 6.37 -18.86
CA ALA A 106 -3.30 5.41 -19.92
C ALA A 106 -2.02 4.59 -19.68
N VAL A 107 -1.90 3.42 -20.34
CA VAL A 107 -0.75 2.52 -20.16
C VAL A 107 0.57 3.22 -20.49
N GLU A 108 0.56 4.07 -21.50
CA GLU A 108 1.72 4.83 -22.00
C GLU A 108 2.13 5.96 -21.05
N GLU A 109 1.23 6.36 -20.14
CA GLU A 109 1.45 7.46 -19.18
C GLU A 109 1.89 6.97 -17.80
N ARG A 110 2.09 5.68 -17.59
CA ARG A 110 2.47 5.11 -16.28
C ARG A 110 3.74 5.70 -15.71
N GLU A 111 4.71 6.02 -16.56
CA GLU A 111 5.93 6.70 -16.13
C GLU A 111 5.67 8.14 -15.68
N VAL A 112 4.75 8.84 -16.34
CA VAL A 112 4.33 10.19 -15.93
C VAL A 112 3.66 10.12 -14.56
N TRP A 113 2.76 9.16 -14.35
CA TRP A 113 2.12 8.93 -13.07
C TRP A 113 3.13 8.63 -11.96
N ALA A 114 4.04 7.69 -12.18
CA ALA A 114 5.08 7.31 -11.21
C ALA A 114 5.99 8.49 -10.85
N ARG A 115 6.34 9.32 -11.83
CA ARG A 115 7.11 10.54 -11.61
C ARG A 115 6.34 11.57 -10.80
N THR A 116 5.05 11.78 -11.10
CA THR A 116 4.19 12.70 -10.34
C THR A 116 4.08 12.24 -8.87
N ALA A 117 3.91 10.94 -8.65
CA ALA A 117 3.92 10.35 -7.32
C ALA A 117 5.25 10.60 -6.59
N PHE A 118 6.37 10.33 -7.27
CA PHE A 118 7.71 10.56 -6.75
C PHE A 118 7.96 12.04 -6.37
N ASP A 119 7.55 12.96 -7.24
CA ASP A 119 7.73 14.40 -7.01
C ASP A 119 6.84 14.90 -5.85
N GLY A 120 5.64 14.36 -5.70
CA GLY A 120 4.73 14.66 -4.60
C GLY A 120 5.23 14.22 -3.22
N TRP A 121 6.13 13.24 -3.15
CA TRP A 121 6.79 12.79 -1.93
C TRP A 121 8.19 13.42 -1.71
N SER A 122 8.49 14.52 -2.38
CA SER A 122 9.82 15.14 -2.36
C SER A 122 10.32 15.56 -0.98
N GLU A 123 9.42 15.82 -0.04
CA GLU A 123 9.75 16.17 1.36
C GLU A 123 10.18 14.95 2.21
N PHE A 124 9.96 13.73 1.73
CA PHE A 124 10.28 12.48 2.43
C PHE A 124 11.23 11.61 1.58
N PRO A 125 12.56 11.77 1.72
CA PRO A 125 13.53 11.10 0.86
C PRO A 125 13.38 9.58 0.78
N GLU A 126 13.11 8.92 1.91
CA GLU A 126 12.96 7.46 1.99
C GLU A 126 11.72 6.98 1.19
N VAL A 127 10.60 7.69 1.33
CA VAL A 127 9.35 7.41 0.58
C VAL A 127 9.57 7.69 -0.91
N ARG A 128 10.30 8.73 -1.22
CA ARG A 128 10.62 9.12 -2.59
C ARG A 128 11.42 8.04 -3.33
N GLU A 129 12.47 7.49 -2.72
CA GLU A 129 13.26 6.39 -3.30
C GLU A 129 12.40 5.13 -3.52
N PHE A 130 11.55 4.81 -2.54
CA PHE A 130 10.58 3.73 -2.67
C PHE A 130 9.61 3.96 -3.83
N MET A 131 9.01 5.14 -3.94
CA MET A 131 8.08 5.47 -5.03
C MET A 131 8.73 5.39 -6.41
N ALA A 132 10.02 5.74 -6.52
CA ALA A 132 10.77 5.60 -7.76
C ALA A 132 10.89 4.14 -8.20
N ALA A 133 11.13 3.23 -7.27
CA ALA A 133 11.27 1.80 -7.54
C ALA A 133 9.93 1.08 -7.73
N PHE A 134 8.94 1.43 -6.91
CA PHE A 134 7.64 0.76 -6.83
C PHE A 134 6.58 1.35 -7.76
N GLY A 135 6.62 2.65 -8.02
CA GLY A 135 5.59 3.37 -8.78
C GLY A 135 5.23 2.74 -10.13
N PRO A 136 6.18 2.36 -10.98
CA PRO A 136 5.88 1.69 -12.26
C PRO A 136 5.16 0.34 -12.09
N THR A 137 5.51 -0.42 -11.04
CA THR A 137 4.88 -1.70 -10.71
C THR A 137 3.46 -1.48 -10.19
N ALA A 138 3.26 -0.52 -9.29
CA ALA A 138 1.95 -0.17 -8.76
C ALA A 138 0.98 0.31 -9.86
N ALA A 139 1.45 1.17 -10.77
CA ALA A 139 0.66 1.65 -11.90
C ALA A 139 0.30 0.54 -12.91
N GLY A 140 1.02 -0.59 -12.88
CA GLY A 140 0.82 -1.74 -13.75
C GLY A 140 0.09 -2.91 -13.12
N ALA A 141 -0.26 -2.84 -11.84
CA ALA A 141 -0.92 -3.93 -11.15
C ALA A 141 -2.32 -4.23 -11.72
N GLU A 142 -2.71 -5.50 -11.71
CA GLU A 142 -4.05 -5.94 -12.07
C GLU A 142 -5.06 -5.37 -11.09
N ASP A 143 -6.24 -4.97 -11.57
CA ASP A 143 -7.29 -4.32 -10.79
C ASP A 143 -6.87 -2.99 -10.11
N ALA A 144 -5.76 -2.39 -10.52
CA ALA A 144 -5.35 -1.06 -10.10
C ALA A 144 -5.69 -0.01 -11.18
N TYR A 145 -6.25 1.09 -10.73
CA TYR A 145 -6.65 2.23 -11.54
C TYR A 145 -5.86 3.45 -11.08
N PRO A 146 -4.70 3.74 -11.67
CA PRO A 146 -3.95 4.95 -11.36
C PRO A 146 -4.69 6.17 -11.89
N PHE A 147 -4.75 7.23 -11.07
CA PHE A 147 -5.35 8.52 -11.38
C PHE A 147 -4.30 9.61 -11.37
N ILE A 148 -4.49 10.60 -12.22
CA ILE A 148 -3.67 11.80 -12.27
C ILE A 148 -4.58 13.02 -12.25
N ALA A 149 -4.18 14.03 -11.49
CA ALA A 149 -4.78 15.36 -11.54
C ALA A 149 -3.89 16.30 -12.34
N LEU A 150 -4.50 17.10 -13.20
CA LEU A 150 -3.84 18.02 -14.11
C LEU A 150 -4.35 19.45 -13.88
N GLU A 151 -3.45 20.40 -13.88
CA GLU A 151 -3.74 21.82 -14.06
C GLU A 151 -3.34 22.20 -15.49
N GLY A 152 -4.35 22.39 -16.36
CA GLY A 152 -4.10 22.43 -17.80
C GLY A 152 -3.52 21.11 -18.31
N GLU A 153 -2.26 21.10 -18.74
CA GLU A 153 -1.53 19.89 -19.18
C GLU A 153 -0.48 19.41 -18.16
N VAL A 154 -0.34 20.13 -17.04
CA VAL A 154 0.70 19.85 -16.04
C VAL A 154 0.18 18.87 -14.99
N PRO A 155 0.82 17.72 -14.78
CA PRO A 155 0.52 16.83 -13.68
C PRO A 155 0.84 17.48 -12.33
N ILE A 156 -0.13 17.48 -11.42
CA ILE A 156 0.00 18.14 -10.10
C ILE A 156 -0.25 17.19 -8.92
N ALA A 157 -0.94 16.08 -9.14
CA ALA A 157 -1.16 15.07 -8.12
C ALA A 157 -1.39 13.71 -8.74
N SER A 158 -1.18 12.67 -7.96
CA SER A 158 -1.40 11.28 -8.33
C SER A 158 -2.12 10.53 -7.21
N GLY A 159 -2.71 9.40 -7.54
CA GLY A 159 -3.33 8.48 -6.61
C GLY A 159 -3.67 7.17 -7.31
N SER A 160 -4.02 6.17 -6.55
CA SER A 160 -4.44 4.87 -7.10
C SER A 160 -5.70 4.37 -6.40
N LEU A 161 -6.54 3.69 -7.17
CA LEU A 161 -7.69 2.93 -6.70
C LEU A 161 -7.46 1.46 -7.05
N SER A 162 -7.52 0.59 -6.07
CA SER A 162 -7.51 -0.87 -6.30
C SER A 162 -8.87 -1.45 -5.94
N LEU A 163 -9.37 -2.35 -6.78
CA LEU A 163 -10.68 -3.00 -6.60
C LEU A 163 -10.48 -4.49 -6.35
N HIS A 164 -10.97 -4.99 -5.23
CA HIS A 164 -10.92 -6.43 -4.94
C HIS A 164 -12.06 -6.84 -4.01
N GLY A 165 -12.74 -7.96 -4.31
CA GLY A 165 -13.74 -8.55 -3.42
C GLY A 165 -14.89 -7.61 -3.01
N GLY A 166 -15.26 -6.63 -3.83
CA GLY A 166 -16.29 -5.63 -3.52
C GLY A 166 -15.78 -4.48 -2.66
N VAL A 167 -14.48 -4.39 -2.44
CA VAL A 167 -13.81 -3.30 -1.71
C VAL A 167 -13.02 -2.45 -2.68
N ALA A 168 -13.06 -1.13 -2.47
CA ALA A 168 -12.23 -0.16 -3.17
C ALA A 168 -11.22 0.43 -2.19
N LEU A 169 -9.93 0.28 -2.47
CA LEU A 169 -8.83 0.85 -1.69
C LEU A 169 -8.25 2.05 -2.43
N LEU A 170 -8.32 3.22 -1.81
CA LEU A 170 -7.60 4.41 -2.25
C LEU A 170 -6.24 4.43 -1.57
N SER A 171 -5.17 4.54 -2.34
CA SER A 171 -3.80 4.51 -1.85
C SER A 171 -2.85 5.35 -2.68
N GLY A 172 -1.65 5.60 -2.15
CA GLY A 172 -0.56 6.24 -2.89
C GLY A 172 -0.87 7.66 -3.35
N ALA A 173 -1.79 8.36 -2.67
CA ALA A 173 -2.09 9.74 -3.03
C ALA A 173 -0.92 10.67 -2.66
N SER A 174 -0.52 11.50 -3.59
CA SER A 174 0.50 12.52 -3.41
C SER A 174 0.19 13.75 -4.25
N GLU A 175 0.64 14.92 -3.78
CA GLU A 175 0.52 16.17 -4.52
C GLU A 175 1.87 16.87 -4.64
N ILE A 176 2.09 17.58 -5.73
CA ILE A 176 3.25 18.44 -5.89
C ILE A 176 2.98 19.73 -5.11
N THR A 177 3.81 20.00 -4.11
CA THR A 177 3.64 21.10 -3.16
C THR A 177 3.44 22.45 -3.87
N GLY A 178 2.43 23.18 -3.44
CA GLY A 178 2.13 24.54 -3.94
C GLY A 178 0.94 24.67 -4.88
N HIS A 179 0.36 23.57 -5.37
CA HIS A 179 -0.81 23.62 -6.25
C HIS A 179 -2.16 23.64 -5.51
N PHE A 180 -2.23 23.07 -4.30
CA PHE A 180 -3.45 23.01 -3.48
C PHE A 180 -3.43 23.91 -2.25
N THR A 181 -2.50 24.86 -2.15
CA THR A 181 -2.57 25.88 -1.12
C THR A 181 -3.72 26.84 -1.44
N SER A 182 -4.91 26.46 -1.01
CA SER A 182 -6.05 27.39 -0.98
C SER A 182 -5.92 28.36 0.18
N PRO A 183 -6.42 29.61 0.02
CA PRO A 183 -6.47 30.59 1.08
C PRO A 183 -7.43 30.19 2.21
#